data_2cd16537694bb8348ada7b8965c7b813
#
_entry.id   2cd16537694bb8348ada7b8965c7b813
#
_cell.length_a   1.000
_cell.length_b   1.000
_cell.length_c   1.000
_cell.angle_alpha   90.00
_cell.angle_beta   90.00
_cell.angle_gamma   90.00
#
_symmetry.space_group_name_H-M   'P 1'
#
loop_
_entity.id
_entity.type
_entity.pdbx_description
1 polymer ?
#
loop_
_entity_poly.entity_id
_entity_poly.type
_entity_poly.pdbx_seq_one_letter_code
_entity_poly.pdbx_strand_id
1 'polypeptide(L)'
;MSKHHIQETLQAGNMGTYRPNALFTRISSEGDLEPEYGDPLPGAVALHAHEYTHYLHNLSTNAGAMSLVSSFWLIHPFIKNADRNARILVSSESAVDDDVISAFKVMNVMRGVTRGIPKGYSWPSARSWDFKQPTLAVHEVTHSSEIVAKVNVFTIKSRAVFSDDHSLDIEIQPGLDFISEGVAYEIEREIRRLAGISDDFLDYQTPSYPYLTFRPLVDFLIGQPSTAEERILLGTFALLDHSPSEGLIKACSVIRMELQEGLEGGFSNYLNQALYHFKKYANGII
;
A
#
# COMPACT_ATOMS: atom_id res chain seq x y z
N MET A 1 11.54 -5.41 -25.57
CA MET A 1 11.92 -6.18 -24.36
C MET A 1 12.33 -7.57 -24.81
N SER A 2 13.57 -8.00 -24.51
CA SER A 2 14.06 -9.31 -24.94
C SER A 2 13.45 -10.43 -24.08
N LYS A 3 13.26 -11.61 -24.66
CA LYS A 3 12.77 -12.80 -23.93
C LYS A 3 13.61 -13.12 -22.68
N HIS A 4 14.89 -12.75 -22.64
CA HIS A 4 15.77 -12.93 -21.50
C HIS A 4 15.35 -12.11 -20.26
N HIS A 5 14.94 -10.86 -20.45
CA HIS A 5 14.52 -10.00 -19.33
C HIS A 5 13.21 -10.48 -18.68
N ILE A 6 12.38 -11.17 -19.44
CA ILE A 6 11.13 -11.79 -18.96
C ILE A 6 11.43 -13.03 -18.10
N GLN A 7 12.42 -13.83 -18.50
CA GLN A 7 12.83 -15.01 -17.74
C GLN A 7 13.54 -14.68 -16.42
N GLU A 8 14.40 -13.64 -16.39
CA GLU A 8 15.07 -13.19 -15.16
C GLU A 8 14.07 -12.67 -14.11
N THR A 9 13.00 -12.00 -14.52
CA THR A 9 11.96 -11.51 -13.60
C THR A 9 11.08 -12.65 -13.05
N LEU A 10 10.87 -13.71 -13.82
CA LEU A 10 10.17 -14.92 -13.37
C LEU A 10 11.03 -15.79 -12.44
N GLN A 11 12.33 -15.81 -12.63
CA GLN A 11 13.28 -16.53 -11.78
C GLN A 11 13.55 -15.80 -10.45
N ALA A 12 13.19 -14.53 -10.32
CA ALA A 12 13.35 -13.75 -9.09
C ALA A 12 12.29 -14.02 -8.00
N GLY A 13 11.47 -15.07 -8.15
CA GLY A 13 10.52 -15.49 -7.13
C GLY A 13 9.22 -14.69 -7.04
N ASN A 14 9.01 -13.71 -7.93
CA ASN A 14 7.74 -13.00 -8.00
C ASN A 14 6.69 -13.82 -8.73
N MET A 15 5.82 -14.49 -7.98
CA MET A 15 4.73 -15.29 -8.54
C MET A 15 3.61 -14.45 -9.15
N GLY A 16 3.42 -13.21 -8.67
CA GLY A 16 2.48 -12.23 -9.18
C GLY A 16 3.08 -10.83 -9.28
N THR A 17 2.52 -9.97 -10.09
CA THR A 17 2.89 -8.56 -10.19
C THR A 17 1.72 -7.76 -10.73
N TYR A 18 1.23 -6.81 -9.95
CA TYR A 18 0.33 -5.77 -10.41
C TYR A 18 1.12 -4.56 -10.91
N ARG A 19 0.71 -3.99 -12.05
CA ARG A 19 1.31 -2.75 -12.59
C ARG A 19 0.27 -1.63 -12.59
N PRO A 20 0.32 -0.72 -11.61
CA PRO A 20 -0.69 0.33 -11.44
C PRO A 20 -0.82 1.23 -12.69
N ASN A 21 0.31 1.60 -13.31
CA ASN A 21 0.30 2.48 -14.48
C ASN A 21 -0.26 1.84 -15.75
N ALA A 22 -0.38 0.53 -15.78
CA ALA A 22 -0.93 -0.22 -16.91
C ALA A 22 -2.25 -0.90 -16.58
N LEU A 23 -2.69 -0.81 -15.32
CA LEU A 23 -3.91 -1.42 -14.77
C LEU A 23 -4.01 -2.90 -15.16
N PHE A 24 -2.90 -3.62 -15.07
CA PHE A 24 -2.88 -5.02 -15.44
C PHE A 24 -2.11 -5.87 -14.42
N THR A 25 -2.61 -7.07 -14.22
CA THR A 25 -2.03 -8.10 -13.35
C THR A 25 -1.32 -9.14 -14.20
N ARG A 26 -0.15 -9.56 -13.76
CA ARG A 26 0.59 -10.67 -14.35
C ARG A 26 0.87 -11.72 -13.28
N ILE A 27 0.51 -12.96 -13.55
CA ILE A 27 0.70 -14.10 -12.65
C ILE A 27 1.52 -15.17 -13.38
N SER A 28 2.29 -15.95 -12.64
CA SER A 28 3.05 -17.08 -13.19
C SER A 28 2.11 -18.21 -13.69
N SER A 29 2.61 -19.05 -14.55
CA SER A 29 1.86 -20.22 -15.05
C SER A 29 1.42 -21.21 -13.95
N GLU A 30 2.07 -21.17 -12.78
CA GLU A 30 1.68 -22.00 -11.62
C GLU A 30 0.45 -21.45 -10.89
N GLY A 31 0.03 -20.20 -11.19
CA GLY A 31 -1.14 -19.53 -10.65
C GLY A 31 -2.39 -19.66 -11.53
N ASP A 32 -2.58 -20.76 -12.24
CA ASP A 32 -3.71 -20.95 -13.15
C ASP A 32 -5.05 -21.07 -12.39
N LEU A 33 -6.03 -20.23 -12.77
CA LEU A 33 -7.40 -20.28 -12.26
C LEU A 33 -8.31 -21.21 -13.07
N GLU A 34 -7.92 -21.57 -14.29
CA GLU A 34 -8.68 -22.43 -15.19
C GLU A 34 -7.82 -23.65 -15.59
N PRO A 35 -7.46 -24.52 -14.62
CA PRO A 35 -6.67 -25.70 -14.92
C PRO A 35 -7.44 -26.64 -15.85
N GLU A 36 -6.72 -27.34 -16.76
CA GLU A 36 -7.33 -28.29 -17.70
C GLU A 36 -8.10 -29.40 -16.98
N TYR A 37 -7.65 -29.77 -15.77
CA TYR A 37 -8.28 -30.78 -14.94
C TYR A 37 -8.36 -30.34 -13.46
N GLY A 38 -9.53 -30.51 -12.86
CA GLY A 38 -9.78 -30.27 -11.43
C GLY A 38 -10.08 -28.81 -11.10
N ASP A 39 -10.08 -28.53 -9.80
CA ASP A 39 -10.29 -27.19 -9.26
C ASP A 39 -8.95 -26.41 -9.19
N PRO A 40 -8.98 -25.08 -9.25
CA PRO A 40 -7.79 -24.28 -9.10
C PRO A 40 -7.16 -24.51 -7.71
N LEU A 41 -5.83 -24.53 -7.66
CA LEU A 41 -5.10 -24.68 -6.40
C LEU A 41 -5.39 -23.48 -5.48
N PRO A 42 -5.58 -23.69 -4.18
CA PRO A 42 -5.82 -22.61 -3.21
C PRO A 42 -4.75 -21.52 -3.27
N GLY A 43 -3.49 -21.88 -3.54
CA GLY A 43 -2.41 -20.92 -3.74
C GLY A 43 -2.59 -20.04 -4.97
N ALA A 44 -3.14 -20.59 -6.06
CA ALA A 44 -3.47 -19.82 -7.27
C ALA A 44 -4.59 -18.80 -6.97
N VAL A 45 -5.67 -19.26 -6.33
CA VAL A 45 -6.79 -18.39 -5.92
C VAL A 45 -6.29 -17.27 -5.00
N ALA A 46 -5.47 -17.61 -4.01
CA ALA A 46 -4.92 -16.66 -3.05
C ALA A 46 -4.05 -15.59 -3.73
N LEU A 47 -3.17 -16.01 -4.65
CA LEU A 47 -2.32 -15.10 -5.41
C LEU A 47 -3.13 -14.16 -6.32
N HIS A 48 -4.15 -14.67 -7.00
CA HIS A 48 -5.05 -13.84 -7.81
C HIS A 48 -5.82 -12.83 -6.96
N ALA A 49 -6.33 -13.24 -5.79
CA ALA A 49 -7.00 -12.34 -4.86
C ALA A 49 -6.07 -11.24 -4.35
N HIS A 50 -4.80 -11.56 -4.07
CA HIS A 50 -3.77 -10.59 -3.70
C HIS A 50 -3.59 -9.52 -4.78
N GLU A 51 -3.28 -9.93 -6.01
CA GLU A 51 -3.04 -9.00 -7.11
C GLU A 51 -4.31 -8.22 -7.52
N TYR A 52 -5.47 -8.85 -7.41
CA TYR A 52 -6.75 -8.20 -7.67
C TYR A 52 -7.09 -7.15 -6.60
N THR A 53 -6.65 -7.35 -5.37
CA THR A 53 -6.76 -6.34 -4.31
C THR A 53 -6.02 -5.06 -4.66
N HIS A 54 -4.80 -5.16 -5.21
CA HIS A 54 -4.06 -4.00 -5.70
C HIS A 54 -4.81 -3.27 -6.82
N TYR A 55 -5.38 -4.01 -7.77
CA TYR A 55 -6.20 -3.44 -8.84
C TYR A 55 -7.40 -2.67 -8.29
N LEU A 56 -8.15 -3.27 -7.35
CA LEU A 56 -9.28 -2.63 -6.71
C LEU A 56 -8.86 -1.38 -5.93
N HIS A 57 -7.80 -1.43 -5.13
CA HIS A 57 -7.31 -0.29 -4.38
C HIS A 57 -6.92 0.87 -5.29
N ASN A 58 -6.28 0.59 -6.44
CA ASN A 58 -5.91 1.64 -7.40
C ASN A 58 -7.11 2.31 -8.07
N LEU A 59 -8.21 1.60 -8.30
CA LEU A 59 -9.38 2.14 -8.99
C LEU A 59 -10.46 2.70 -8.05
N SER A 60 -10.58 2.16 -6.83
CA SER A 60 -11.71 2.44 -5.95
C SER A 60 -11.36 3.27 -4.72
N THR A 61 -10.09 3.63 -4.53
CA THR A 61 -9.66 4.46 -3.39
C THR A 61 -9.12 5.81 -3.83
N ASN A 62 -9.19 6.80 -2.94
CA ASN A 62 -8.61 8.13 -3.18
C ASN A 62 -7.09 8.03 -3.38
N ALA A 63 -6.41 7.22 -2.56
CA ALA A 63 -4.97 7.02 -2.67
C ALA A 63 -4.57 6.46 -4.04
N GLY A 64 -5.29 5.46 -4.54
CA GLY A 64 -5.06 4.86 -5.84
C GLY A 64 -5.33 5.82 -6.98
N ALA A 65 -6.52 6.44 -6.99
CA ALA A 65 -6.91 7.40 -8.02
C ALA A 65 -5.94 8.59 -8.10
N MET A 66 -5.60 9.20 -6.97
CA MET A 66 -4.68 10.33 -6.93
C MET A 66 -3.25 9.94 -7.29
N SER A 67 -2.79 8.73 -6.90
CA SER A 67 -1.50 8.20 -7.33
C SER A 67 -1.45 8.02 -8.85
N LEU A 68 -2.52 7.50 -9.46
CA LEU A 68 -2.64 7.33 -10.90
C LEU A 68 -2.64 8.69 -11.63
N VAL A 69 -3.49 9.62 -11.19
CA VAL A 69 -3.55 10.99 -11.76
C VAL A 69 -2.20 11.68 -11.65
N SER A 70 -1.54 11.64 -10.49
CA SER A 70 -0.21 12.22 -10.30
C SER A 70 0.83 11.60 -11.23
N SER A 71 0.75 10.28 -11.48
CA SER A 71 1.63 9.60 -12.42
C SER A 71 1.44 10.12 -13.86
N PHE A 72 0.21 10.37 -14.30
CA PHE A 72 -0.06 11.01 -15.60
C PHE A 72 0.49 12.43 -15.67
N TRP A 73 0.33 13.23 -14.62
CA TRP A 73 0.91 14.59 -14.56
C TRP A 73 2.43 14.56 -14.62
N LEU A 74 3.09 13.58 -13.99
CA LEU A 74 4.54 13.42 -14.05
C LEU A 74 5.03 13.02 -15.45
N ILE A 75 4.24 12.23 -16.19
CA ILE A 75 4.61 11.77 -17.54
C ILE A 75 4.30 12.84 -18.60
N HIS A 76 3.29 13.68 -18.41
CA HIS A 76 2.82 14.67 -19.38
C HIS A 76 3.91 15.57 -19.96
N PRO A 77 4.82 16.19 -19.16
CA PRO A 77 5.90 17.02 -19.68
C PRO A 77 6.85 16.26 -20.61
N PHE A 78 7.09 14.97 -20.31
CA PHE A 78 7.93 14.12 -21.15
C PHE A 78 7.27 13.81 -22.49
N ILE A 79 5.97 13.53 -22.49
CA ILE A 79 5.21 13.30 -23.73
C ILE A 79 5.17 14.58 -24.58
N LYS A 80 4.93 15.74 -23.94
CA LYS A 80 4.86 17.03 -24.62
C LYS A 80 6.19 17.43 -25.28
N ASN A 81 7.32 17.07 -24.66
CA ASN A 81 8.67 17.41 -25.13
C ASN A 81 9.33 16.27 -25.94
N ALA A 82 8.62 15.20 -26.24
CA ALA A 82 9.13 14.11 -27.08
C ALA A 82 9.10 14.51 -28.56
N ASP A 83 10.18 14.24 -29.29
CA ASP A 83 10.21 14.34 -30.74
C ASP A 83 9.46 13.17 -31.41
N ARG A 84 9.38 13.19 -32.77
CA ARG A 84 8.73 12.13 -33.54
C ARG A 84 9.35 10.73 -33.37
N ASN A 85 10.55 10.64 -32.79
CA ASN A 85 11.26 9.40 -32.50
C ASN A 85 11.17 9.02 -31.02
N ALA A 86 10.25 9.65 -30.26
CA ALA A 86 10.08 9.49 -28.82
C ALA A 86 11.35 9.83 -27.99
N ARG A 87 12.23 10.70 -28.52
CA ARG A 87 13.37 11.20 -27.79
C ARG A 87 12.96 12.45 -27.02
N ILE A 88 13.25 12.47 -25.73
CA ILE A 88 12.94 13.59 -24.86
C ILE A 88 14.09 14.60 -24.97
N LEU A 89 13.80 15.77 -25.50
CA LEU A 89 14.73 16.89 -25.54
C LEU A 89 14.62 17.66 -24.22
N VAL A 90 15.33 17.21 -23.20
CA VAL A 90 15.45 17.96 -21.94
C VAL A 90 16.59 18.95 -22.12
N SER A 91 16.26 20.24 -22.21
CA SER A 91 17.30 21.27 -22.06
C SER A 91 17.74 21.30 -20.59
N SER A 92 19.03 21.33 -20.36
CA SER A 92 19.63 21.39 -19.00
C SER A 92 19.22 22.64 -18.21
N GLU A 93 18.54 23.58 -18.82
CA GLU A 93 18.12 24.88 -18.26
C GLU A 93 16.62 24.98 -17.97
N SER A 94 15.82 23.96 -18.29
CA SER A 94 14.41 24.00 -17.94
C SER A 94 14.26 23.79 -16.43
N ALA A 95 13.90 24.85 -15.71
CA ALA A 95 13.42 24.73 -14.34
C ALA A 95 12.33 23.65 -14.30
N VAL A 96 12.42 22.75 -13.32
CA VAL A 96 11.37 21.74 -13.11
C VAL A 96 10.08 22.51 -12.83
N ASP A 97 9.05 22.26 -13.65
CA ASP A 97 7.76 22.89 -13.54
C ASP A 97 7.18 22.67 -12.12
N ASP A 98 6.68 23.71 -11.48
CA ASP A 98 6.07 23.64 -10.14
C ASP A 98 4.93 22.61 -10.08
N ASP A 99 4.21 22.40 -11.17
CA ASP A 99 3.16 21.39 -11.28
C ASP A 99 3.73 19.96 -11.21
N VAL A 100 4.90 19.74 -11.80
CA VAL A 100 5.61 18.44 -11.71
C VAL A 100 6.06 18.18 -10.27
N ILE A 101 6.60 19.20 -9.59
CA ILE A 101 7.00 19.09 -8.18
C ILE A 101 5.78 18.79 -7.31
N SER A 102 4.66 19.46 -7.56
CA SER A 102 3.41 19.27 -6.83
C SER A 102 2.83 17.86 -7.07
N ALA A 103 2.80 17.40 -8.32
CA ALA A 103 2.38 16.02 -8.65
C ALA A 103 3.24 14.97 -7.94
N PHE A 104 4.56 15.19 -7.86
CA PHE A 104 5.47 14.31 -7.14
C PHE A 104 5.21 14.31 -5.62
N LYS A 105 4.93 15.48 -5.02
CA LYS A 105 4.56 15.59 -3.61
C LYS A 105 3.25 14.83 -3.33
N VAL A 106 2.22 15.04 -4.15
CA VAL A 106 0.94 14.32 -4.02
C VAL A 106 1.14 12.82 -4.15
N MET A 107 1.89 12.38 -5.15
CA MET A 107 2.20 10.95 -5.33
C MET A 107 2.89 10.36 -4.09
N ASN A 108 3.87 11.06 -3.50
CA ASN A 108 4.55 10.59 -2.29
C ASN A 108 3.62 10.54 -1.06
N VAL A 109 2.67 11.46 -0.95
CA VAL A 109 1.67 11.42 0.12
C VAL A 109 0.77 10.19 -0.07
N MET A 110 0.29 9.96 -1.28
CA MET A 110 -0.65 8.86 -1.58
C MET A 110 0.00 7.48 -1.52
N ARG A 111 1.19 7.34 -2.12
CA ARG A 111 1.89 6.05 -2.15
C ARG A 111 2.59 5.73 -0.84
N GLY A 112 2.92 6.75 -0.06
CA GLY A 112 3.75 6.62 1.13
C GLY A 112 5.25 6.54 0.78
N VAL A 113 6.07 6.59 1.80
CA VAL A 113 7.54 6.53 1.65
C VAL A 113 8.12 5.71 2.80
N THR A 114 9.02 4.78 2.47
CA THR A 114 9.82 4.10 3.50
C THR A 114 11.29 4.49 3.34
N ARG A 115 11.92 4.87 4.44
CA ARG A 115 13.33 5.27 4.50
C ARG A 115 14.11 4.33 5.41
N GLY A 116 15.41 4.29 5.25
CA GLY A 116 16.31 3.48 6.08
C GLY A 116 16.54 2.07 5.55
N ILE A 117 15.89 1.64 4.47
CA ILE A 117 16.11 0.34 3.85
C ILE A 117 17.36 0.43 2.95
N PRO A 118 18.41 -0.38 3.19
CA PRO A 118 19.56 -0.45 2.28
C PRO A 118 19.15 -0.93 0.88
N LYS A 119 19.81 -0.40 -0.14
CA LYS A 119 19.53 -0.81 -1.53
C LYS A 119 19.77 -2.32 -1.70
N GLY A 120 18.78 -3.03 -2.24
CA GLY A 120 18.85 -4.47 -2.48
C GLY A 120 18.77 -5.31 -1.21
N TYR A 121 18.26 -4.74 -0.10
CA TYR A 121 18.10 -5.47 1.15
C TYR A 121 17.09 -6.59 0.98
N SER A 122 17.50 -7.81 1.28
CA SER A 122 16.62 -8.98 1.36
C SER A 122 16.08 -9.07 2.78
N TRP A 123 14.75 -9.00 2.93
CA TRP A 123 14.09 -9.03 4.23
C TRP A 123 14.04 -10.45 4.80
N PRO A 124 14.86 -10.79 5.80
CA PRO A 124 14.68 -12.03 6.55
C PRO A 124 13.46 -11.95 7.46
N SER A 125 13.06 -13.07 8.04
CA SER A 125 11.98 -13.10 9.01
C SER A 125 12.37 -12.29 10.25
N ALA A 126 11.63 -11.21 10.53
CA ALA A 126 11.80 -10.43 11.75
C ALA A 126 11.15 -11.18 12.93
N ARG A 127 11.89 -11.29 14.03
CA ARG A 127 11.41 -11.85 15.29
C ARG A 127 10.38 -10.95 15.96
N SER A 128 10.59 -9.64 15.89
CA SER A 128 9.72 -8.62 16.47
C SER A 128 9.90 -7.26 15.81
N TRP A 129 8.91 -6.42 16.03
CA TRP A 129 8.91 -5.02 15.62
C TRP A 129 8.75 -4.12 16.84
N ASP A 130 9.56 -3.07 16.95
CA ASP A 130 9.41 -1.98 17.94
C ASP A 130 8.99 -0.72 17.17
N PHE A 131 7.80 -0.20 17.46
CA PHE A 131 7.26 1.00 16.84
C PHE A 131 7.28 2.17 17.83
N LYS A 132 7.62 3.35 17.32
CA LYS A 132 7.48 4.60 18.07
C LYS A 132 6.17 5.29 17.74
N GLN A 133 5.71 6.15 18.63
CA GLN A 133 4.51 6.95 18.40
C GLN A 133 4.60 7.69 17.06
N PRO A 134 3.50 7.76 16.31
CA PRO A 134 3.46 8.46 15.03
C PRO A 134 3.85 9.94 15.19
N THR A 135 4.63 10.44 14.26
CA THR A 135 5.03 11.85 14.18
C THR A 135 4.27 12.52 13.04
N LEU A 136 3.56 13.61 13.35
CA LEU A 136 2.83 14.41 12.38
C LEU A 136 3.77 15.39 11.67
N ALA A 137 3.65 15.45 10.34
CA ALA A 137 4.15 16.54 9.50
C ALA A 137 3.01 17.09 8.63
N VAL A 138 3.07 18.38 8.29
CA VAL A 138 2.13 19.00 7.36
C VAL A 138 2.83 19.22 6.03
N HIS A 139 2.30 18.64 4.97
CA HIS A 139 2.79 18.83 3.61
C HIS A 139 1.91 19.86 2.90
N GLU A 140 2.55 20.88 2.33
CA GLU A 140 1.88 21.88 1.50
C GLU A 140 1.96 21.43 0.03
N VAL A 141 0.79 21.34 -0.59
CA VAL A 141 0.65 21.14 -2.04
C VAL A 141 0.43 22.50 -2.65
N THR A 142 1.24 22.84 -3.64
CA THR A 142 1.23 24.13 -4.32
C THR A 142 0.86 23.95 -5.78
N HIS A 143 0.14 24.92 -6.35
CA HIS A 143 -0.10 25.03 -7.78
C HIS A 143 0.18 26.50 -8.18
N SER A 144 0.98 26.73 -9.23
CA SER A 144 1.38 28.08 -9.66
C SER A 144 1.89 28.95 -8.51
N SER A 145 2.70 28.37 -7.62
CA SER A 145 3.28 28.99 -6.41
C SER A 145 2.28 29.37 -5.30
N GLU A 146 1.01 29.05 -5.45
CA GLU A 146 -0.01 29.22 -4.41
C GLU A 146 -0.24 27.89 -3.64
N ILE A 147 -0.44 27.96 -2.32
CA ILE A 147 -0.79 26.81 -1.52
C ILE A 147 -2.25 26.47 -1.78
N VAL A 148 -2.50 25.33 -2.42
CA VAL A 148 -3.87 24.85 -2.73
C VAL A 148 -4.39 23.86 -1.70
N ALA A 149 -3.50 23.17 -1.00
CA ALA A 149 -3.88 22.22 0.06
C ALA A 149 -2.78 22.07 1.12
N LYS A 150 -3.21 21.76 2.36
CA LYS A 150 -2.34 21.29 3.44
C LYS A 150 -2.78 19.88 3.80
N VAL A 151 -1.85 18.94 3.78
CA VAL A 151 -2.12 17.53 4.01
C VAL A 151 -1.30 17.06 5.20
N ASN A 152 -1.98 16.48 6.18
CA ASN A 152 -1.34 15.83 7.32
C ASN A 152 -0.72 14.52 6.88
N VAL A 153 0.52 14.29 7.28
CA VAL A 153 1.25 13.07 6.97
C VAL A 153 1.86 12.53 8.25
N PHE A 154 1.60 11.28 8.55
CA PHE A 154 2.18 10.61 9.71
C PHE A 154 3.31 9.68 9.30
N THR A 155 4.38 9.73 10.07
CA THR A 155 5.55 8.86 9.91
C THR A 155 5.80 8.10 11.22
N ILE A 156 6.13 6.82 11.10
CA ILE A 156 6.35 5.92 12.22
C ILE A 156 7.77 5.39 12.15
N LYS A 157 8.60 5.69 13.16
CA LYS A 157 9.91 5.07 13.31
C LYS A 157 9.74 3.65 13.83
N SER A 158 10.38 2.71 13.17
CA SER A 158 10.20 1.29 13.41
C SER A 158 11.56 0.60 13.43
N ARG A 159 11.73 -0.35 14.34
CA ARG A 159 12.90 -1.21 14.40
C ARG A 159 12.49 -2.66 14.20
N ALA A 160 12.99 -3.28 13.14
CA ALA A 160 12.92 -4.71 12.95
C ALA A 160 14.04 -5.38 13.73
N VAL A 161 13.73 -6.41 14.53
CA VAL A 161 14.70 -7.23 15.27
C VAL A 161 14.70 -8.63 14.67
N PHE A 162 15.87 -9.14 14.29
CA PHE A 162 16.03 -10.45 13.67
C PHE A 162 16.57 -11.48 14.67
N SER A 163 16.59 -12.75 14.27
CA SER A 163 16.93 -13.88 15.16
C SER A 163 18.40 -13.91 15.60
N ASP A 164 19.27 -13.22 14.87
CA ASP A 164 20.72 -13.11 15.14
C ASP A 164 21.09 -11.84 15.94
N ASP A 165 20.09 -11.23 16.62
CA ASP A 165 20.19 -9.96 17.33
C ASP A 165 20.58 -8.75 16.42
N HIS A 166 20.61 -8.97 15.11
CA HIS A 166 20.68 -7.89 14.15
C HIS A 166 19.39 -7.08 14.15
N SER A 167 19.48 -5.78 13.98
CA SER A 167 18.29 -4.91 13.88
C SER A 167 18.44 -3.90 12.76
N LEU A 168 17.31 -3.50 12.19
CA LEU A 168 17.22 -2.47 11.16
C LEU A 168 16.22 -1.41 11.56
N ASP A 169 16.67 -0.16 11.64
CA ASP A 169 15.82 0.98 11.86
C ASP A 169 15.29 1.50 10.52
N ILE A 170 13.98 1.63 10.40
CA ILE A 170 13.31 2.21 9.25
C ILE A 170 12.30 3.26 9.68
N GLU A 171 11.94 4.12 8.75
CA GLU A 171 10.90 5.12 8.92
C GLU A 171 9.81 4.88 7.88
N ILE A 172 8.60 4.57 8.34
CA ILE A 172 7.46 4.22 7.50
C ILE A 172 6.47 5.39 7.51
N GLN A 173 6.20 5.97 6.34
CA GLN A 173 5.02 6.78 6.07
C GLN A 173 4.02 5.84 5.40
N PRO A 174 2.98 5.34 6.11
CA PRO A 174 2.00 4.45 5.51
C PRO A 174 1.28 5.12 4.35
N GLY A 175 1.22 4.44 3.23
CA GLY A 175 0.52 4.89 2.04
C GLY A 175 0.04 3.70 1.22
N LEU A 176 -0.39 3.95 -0.02
CA LEU A 176 -0.94 2.93 -0.90
C LEU A 176 -0.02 1.71 -1.02
N ASP A 177 1.29 1.93 -1.22
CA ASP A 177 2.23 0.83 -1.43
C ASP A 177 2.33 -0.09 -0.21
N PHE A 178 2.43 0.48 1.00
CA PHE A 178 2.54 -0.30 2.24
C PHE A 178 1.22 -0.91 2.68
N ILE A 179 0.15 -0.10 2.68
CA ILE A 179 -1.17 -0.52 3.18
C ILE A 179 -1.79 -1.55 2.24
N SER A 180 -1.70 -1.33 0.93
CA SER A 180 -2.26 -2.25 -0.06
C SER A 180 -1.58 -3.62 -0.03
N GLU A 181 -0.25 -3.67 0.12
CA GLU A 181 0.48 -4.93 0.30
C GLU A 181 0.07 -5.66 1.58
N GLY A 182 -0.08 -4.92 2.68
CA GLY A 182 -0.54 -5.49 3.95
C GLY A 182 -1.95 -6.08 3.86
N VAL A 183 -2.89 -5.34 3.27
CA VAL A 183 -4.28 -5.80 3.09
C VAL A 183 -4.34 -6.98 2.12
N ALA A 184 -3.64 -6.92 0.99
CA ALA A 184 -3.61 -7.99 0.00
C ALA A 184 -3.05 -9.29 0.61
N TYR A 185 -2.02 -9.18 1.44
CA TYR A 185 -1.45 -10.33 2.14
C TYR A 185 -2.40 -10.91 3.20
N GLU A 186 -3.12 -10.09 3.95
CA GLU A 186 -4.14 -10.60 4.89
C GLU A 186 -5.25 -11.37 4.17
N ILE A 187 -5.71 -10.90 3.00
CA ILE A 187 -6.69 -11.61 2.16
C ILE A 187 -6.10 -12.94 1.66
N GLU A 188 -4.86 -12.92 1.16
CA GLU A 188 -4.14 -14.12 0.73
C GLU A 188 -4.04 -15.14 1.85
N ARG A 189 -3.67 -14.70 3.07
CA ARG A 189 -3.57 -15.58 4.25
C ARG A 189 -4.90 -16.21 4.61
N GLU A 190 -6.00 -15.44 4.60
CA GLU A 190 -7.34 -16.00 4.90
C GLU A 190 -7.73 -17.10 3.91
N ILE A 191 -7.51 -16.89 2.61
CA ILE A 191 -7.81 -17.89 1.59
C ILE A 191 -6.96 -19.16 1.82
N ARG A 192 -5.68 -19.01 2.09
CA ARG A 192 -4.77 -20.15 2.35
C ARG A 192 -5.10 -20.86 3.65
N ARG A 193 -5.52 -20.13 4.68
CA ARG A 193 -5.97 -20.68 5.97
C ARG A 193 -7.24 -21.52 5.80
N LEU A 194 -8.20 -21.07 4.99
CA LEU A 194 -9.39 -21.85 4.63
C LEU A 194 -9.03 -23.16 3.91
N ALA A 195 -7.90 -23.22 3.23
CA ALA A 195 -7.36 -24.43 2.62
C ALA A 195 -6.52 -25.31 3.58
N GLY A 196 -6.46 -24.97 4.88
CA GLY A 196 -5.75 -25.71 5.90
C GLY A 196 -4.26 -25.46 6.00
N ILE A 197 -3.75 -24.37 5.38
CA ILE A 197 -2.34 -23.99 5.45
C ILE A 197 -2.13 -23.13 6.71
N SER A 198 -1.13 -23.48 7.53
CA SER A 198 -0.84 -22.75 8.77
C SER A 198 -0.17 -21.39 8.50
N ASP A 199 -0.43 -20.43 9.38
CA ASP A 199 0.20 -19.11 9.33
C ASP A 199 1.73 -19.19 9.41
N ASP A 200 2.26 -20.06 10.30
CA ASP A 200 3.72 -20.23 10.45
C ASP A 200 4.40 -20.65 9.15
N PHE A 201 3.74 -21.53 8.37
CA PHE A 201 4.26 -21.94 7.07
C PHE A 201 4.26 -20.78 6.06
N LEU A 202 3.18 -20.00 6.04
CA LEU A 202 3.06 -18.85 5.15
C LEU A 202 4.06 -17.75 5.51
N ASP A 203 4.14 -17.41 6.79
CA ASP A 203 5.00 -16.33 7.29
C ASP A 203 6.49 -16.67 7.12
N TYR A 204 6.86 -17.96 7.21
CA TYR A 204 8.25 -18.39 6.99
C TYR A 204 8.76 -18.05 5.57
N GLN A 205 7.90 -18.09 4.57
CA GLN A 205 8.26 -17.86 3.17
C GLN A 205 8.03 -16.41 2.72
N THR A 206 7.45 -15.57 3.58
CA THR A 206 7.05 -14.21 3.24
C THR A 206 8.05 -13.21 3.77
N PRO A 207 8.48 -12.21 2.96
CA PRO A 207 9.32 -11.13 3.42
C PRO A 207 8.70 -10.38 4.60
N SER A 208 9.50 -10.06 5.63
CA SER A 208 8.99 -9.35 6.80
C SER A 208 8.41 -7.98 6.45
N TYR A 209 8.96 -7.30 5.45
CA TYR A 209 8.47 -6.01 4.96
C TYR A 209 8.15 -6.10 3.46
N PRO A 210 7.01 -5.56 3.02
CA PRO A 210 5.97 -4.86 3.81
C PRO A 210 4.96 -5.79 4.48
N TYR A 211 4.85 -7.04 4.04
CA TYR A 211 3.75 -7.96 4.31
C TYR A 211 3.52 -8.24 5.81
N LEU A 212 4.55 -8.76 6.49
CA LEU A 212 4.45 -9.16 7.90
C LEU A 212 4.56 -7.97 8.88
N THR A 213 4.89 -6.78 8.39
CA THR A 213 4.98 -5.55 9.19
C THR A 213 3.61 -4.91 9.41
N PHE A 214 2.66 -5.12 8.50
CA PHE A 214 1.35 -4.46 8.56
C PHE A 214 0.56 -4.85 9.82
N ARG A 215 0.44 -6.14 10.09
CA ARG A 215 -0.26 -6.66 11.28
C ARG A 215 0.29 -6.07 12.59
N PRO A 216 1.57 -6.23 12.95
CA PRO A 216 2.07 -5.70 14.21
C PRO A 216 2.01 -4.17 14.29
N LEU A 217 2.04 -3.45 13.16
CA LEU A 217 1.83 -2.01 13.15
C LEU A 217 0.39 -1.66 13.51
N VAL A 218 -0.60 -2.32 12.92
CA VAL A 218 -2.02 -2.10 13.25
C VAL A 218 -2.28 -2.46 14.70
N ASP A 219 -1.78 -3.59 15.19
CA ASP A 219 -1.89 -4.02 16.59
C ASP A 219 -1.30 -2.97 17.56
N PHE A 220 -0.13 -2.41 17.22
CA PHE A 220 0.49 -1.32 17.98
C PHE A 220 -0.38 -0.05 18.00
N LEU A 221 -0.95 0.34 16.86
CA LEU A 221 -1.78 1.55 16.75
C LEU A 221 -3.11 1.42 17.51
N ILE A 222 -3.71 0.26 17.48
CA ILE A 222 -4.94 -0.06 18.25
C ILE A 222 -4.61 -0.23 19.75
N GLY A 223 -3.44 -0.79 20.07
CA GLY A 223 -3.00 -1.11 21.42
C GLY A 223 -3.38 -2.52 21.89
N GLN A 224 -3.85 -3.37 21.00
CA GLN A 224 -4.16 -4.79 21.22
C GLN A 224 -4.08 -5.58 19.90
N PRO A 225 -4.02 -6.93 19.95
CA PRO A 225 -4.11 -7.77 18.77
C PRO A 225 -5.40 -7.54 18.00
N SER A 226 -5.30 -7.39 16.67
CA SER A 226 -6.41 -7.22 15.74
C SER A 226 -6.70 -8.51 14.96
N THR A 227 -7.94 -8.67 14.52
CA THR A 227 -8.34 -9.73 13.60
C THR A 227 -7.91 -9.40 12.16
N ALA A 228 -7.87 -10.40 11.28
CA ALA A 228 -7.60 -10.18 9.85
C ALA A 228 -8.66 -9.28 9.21
N GLU A 229 -9.93 -9.48 9.56
CA GLU A 229 -11.04 -8.65 9.08
C GLU A 229 -10.86 -7.18 9.47
N GLU A 230 -10.53 -6.90 10.74
CA GLU A 230 -10.24 -5.53 11.19
C GLU A 230 -9.09 -4.91 10.40
N ARG A 231 -8.00 -5.63 10.19
CA ARG A 231 -6.85 -5.12 9.42
C ARG A 231 -7.18 -4.81 7.97
N ILE A 232 -7.93 -5.71 7.30
CA ILE A 232 -8.40 -5.52 5.93
C ILE A 232 -9.27 -4.26 5.83
N LEU A 233 -10.21 -4.12 6.72
CA LEU A 233 -11.13 -2.98 6.74
C LEU A 233 -10.40 -1.67 7.06
N LEU A 234 -9.60 -1.63 8.12
CA LEU A 234 -8.83 -0.45 8.51
C LEU A 234 -7.88 0.02 7.40
N GLY A 235 -7.17 -0.92 6.77
CA GLY A 235 -6.30 -0.60 5.66
C GLY A 235 -7.05 -0.04 4.45
N THR A 236 -8.16 -0.68 4.07
CA THR A 236 -8.99 -0.21 2.95
C THR A 236 -9.57 1.18 3.24
N PHE A 237 -10.07 1.44 4.46
CA PHE A 237 -10.55 2.77 4.84
C PHE A 237 -9.46 3.83 4.86
N ALA A 238 -8.26 3.48 5.33
CA ALA A 238 -7.13 4.40 5.30
C ALA A 238 -6.84 4.91 3.88
N LEU A 239 -6.99 4.06 2.87
CA LEU A 239 -6.79 4.43 1.47
C LEU A 239 -7.91 5.33 0.89
N LEU A 240 -9.04 5.46 1.57
CA LEU A 240 -10.12 6.38 1.19
C LEU A 240 -9.92 7.80 1.74
N ASP A 241 -9.01 8.00 2.69
CA ASP A 241 -8.68 9.33 3.24
C ASP A 241 -7.85 10.16 2.23
N HIS A 242 -7.80 11.47 2.47
CA HIS A 242 -6.95 12.40 1.70
C HIS A 242 -5.45 12.19 1.96
N SER A 243 -5.11 11.53 3.05
CA SER A 243 -3.78 11.05 3.38
C SER A 243 -3.90 9.64 3.97
N PRO A 244 -3.43 8.61 3.28
CA PRO A 244 -3.52 7.24 3.79
C PRO A 244 -2.89 7.06 5.16
N SER A 245 -1.77 7.76 5.45
CA SER A 245 -1.13 7.71 6.76
C SER A 245 -2.01 8.31 7.86
N GLU A 246 -2.68 9.43 7.60
CA GLU A 246 -3.64 10.04 8.53
C GLU A 246 -4.88 9.15 8.70
N GLY A 247 -5.40 8.62 7.58
CA GLY A 247 -6.54 7.69 7.58
C GLY A 247 -6.30 6.47 8.45
N LEU A 248 -5.11 5.85 8.34
CA LEU A 248 -4.75 4.69 9.16
C LEU A 248 -4.69 5.04 10.65
N ILE A 249 -4.03 6.16 11.01
CA ILE A 249 -3.93 6.60 12.40
C ILE A 249 -5.30 6.92 12.99
N LYS A 250 -6.15 7.65 12.26
CA LYS A 250 -7.52 7.98 12.68
C LYS A 250 -8.36 6.71 12.90
N ALA A 251 -8.37 5.80 11.93
CA ALA A 251 -9.15 4.58 12.00
C ALA A 251 -8.74 3.71 13.21
N CYS A 252 -7.44 3.50 13.41
CA CYS A 252 -6.94 2.78 14.57
C CYS A 252 -7.23 3.49 15.89
N SER A 253 -7.18 4.84 15.92
CA SER A 253 -7.47 5.62 17.12
C SER A 253 -8.92 5.52 17.54
N VAL A 254 -9.86 5.48 16.60
CA VAL A 254 -11.30 5.30 16.89
C VAL A 254 -11.52 3.97 17.57
N ILE A 255 -10.99 2.86 17.01
CA ILE A 255 -11.12 1.53 17.63
C ILE A 255 -10.50 1.53 19.03
N ARG A 256 -9.31 2.10 19.17
CA ARG A 256 -8.64 2.19 20.48
C ARG A 256 -9.47 2.93 21.53
N MET A 257 -10.11 4.04 21.17
CA MET A 257 -10.99 4.80 22.08
C MET A 257 -12.21 3.97 22.48
N GLU A 258 -12.86 3.31 21.54
CA GLU A 258 -14.04 2.48 21.79
C GLU A 258 -13.74 1.30 22.72
N LEU A 259 -12.58 0.67 22.54
CA LEU A 259 -12.10 -0.38 23.43
C LEU A 259 -11.86 0.14 24.85
N GLN A 260 -11.32 1.36 25.01
CA GLN A 260 -11.08 1.99 26.31
C GLN A 260 -12.39 2.38 27.00
N GLU A 261 -13.41 2.74 26.26
CA GLU A 261 -14.74 3.11 26.78
C GLU A 261 -15.66 1.88 27.01
N GLY A 262 -15.21 0.67 26.66
CA GLY A 262 -15.98 -0.57 26.81
C GLY A 262 -17.22 -0.62 25.91
N LEU A 263 -17.21 0.09 24.81
CA LEU A 263 -18.32 0.14 23.85
C LEU A 263 -18.30 -1.13 22.99
N GLU A 264 -19.31 -1.98 23.16
CA GLU A 264 -19.52 -3.12 22.26
C GLU A 264 -20.03 -2.61 20.89
N GLY A 265 -19.41 -3.08 19.80
CA GLY A 265 -19.84 -2.80 18.41
C GLY A 265 -19.30 -1.51 17.80
N GLY A 266 -18.29 -0.89 18.42
CA GLY A 266 -17.68 0.35 17.97
C GLY A 266 -17.15 0.30 16.56
N PHE A 267 -16.51 -0.79 16.17
CA PHE A 267 -16.02 -0.98 14.81
C PHE A 267 -17.15 -0.97 13.77
N SER A 268 -18.28 -1.64 14.05
CA SER A 268 -19.48 -1.59 13.18
C SER A 268 -20.06 -0.18 13.06
N ASN A 269 -20.03 0.58 14.15
CA ASN A 269 -20.49 1.98 14.16
C ASN A 269 -19.55 2.88 13.35
N TYR A 270 -18.25 2.72 13.52
CA TYR A 270 -17.25 3.43 12.72
C TYR A 270 -17.37 3.10 11.22
N LEU A 271 -17.53 1.83 10.90
CA LEU A 271 -17.76 1.36 9.53
C LEU A 271 -18.99 2.04 8.91
N ASN A 272 -20.09 2.04 9.63
CA ASN A 272 -21.33 2.66 9.18
C ASN A 272 -21.20 4.18 9.02
N GLN A 273 -20.49 4.85 9.92
CA GLN A 273 -20.19 6.29 9.81
C GLN A 273 -19.28 6.58 8.61
N ALA A 274 -18.19 5.82 8.44
CA ALA A 274 -17.27 5.98 7.31
C ALA A 274 -17.99 5.73 5.97
N LEU A 275 -18.83 4.69 5.87
CA LEU A 275 -19.67 4.43 4.70
C LEU A 275 -20.71 5.53 4.47
N TYR A 276 -21.30 6.09 5.52
CA TYR A 276 -22.21 7.23 5.43
C TYR A 276 -21.50 8.47 4.88
N HIS A 277 -20.32 8.80 5.39
CA HIS A 277 -19.52 9.91 4.90
C HIS A 277 -19.10 9.69 3.45
N PHE A 278 -18.62 8.49 3.11
CA PHE A 278 -18.26 8.13 1.73
C PHE A 278 -19.45 8.31 0.77
N LYS A 279 -20.62 7.79 1.12
CA LYS A 279 -21.85 7.97 0.31
C LYS A 279 -22.23 9.44 0.15
N LYS A 280 -22.08 10.25 1.21
CA LYS A 280 -22.38 11.68 1.18
C LYS A 280 -21.42 12.44 0.24
N TYR A 281 -20.12 12.09 0.25
CA TYR A 281 -19.13 12.68 -0.66
C TYR A 281 -19.36 12.21 -2.11
N ALA A 282 -19.60 10.94 -2.32
CA ALA A 282 -19.88 10.40 -3.66
C ALA A 282 -21.12 11.03 -4.31
N ASN A 283 -22.16 11.27 -3.51
CA ASN A 283 -23.38 11.94 -4.00
C ASN A 283 -23.24 13.48 -4.17
N GLY A 284 -22.19 14.09 -3.62
CA GLY A 284 -21.90 15.52 -3.79
C GLY A 284 -20.94 15.84 -4.95
N ILE A 285 -20.44 14.82 -5.64
CA ILE A 285 -19.57 14.95 -6.81
C ILE A 285 -20.37 14.78 -8.13
N ILE A 286 -21.61 14.33 -8.04
CA ILE A 286 -22.58 14.25 -9.14
C ILE A 286 -23.57 15.43 -9.03
#